data_98b942a6e2a73ed57c082a7f2df9ed68
#
_entry.id   98b942a6e2a73ed57c082a7f2df9ed68
#
_cell.length_a   1.000
_cell.length_b   1.000
_cell.length_c   1.000
_cell.angle_alpha   90.00
_cell.angle_beta   90.00
_cell.angle_gamma   90.00
#
_symmetry.space_group_name_H-M   'P 1'
#
loop_
_entity.id
_entity.type
_entity.pdbx_description
1 polymer ?
#
loop_
_entity_poly.entity_id
_entity_poly.type
_entity_poly.pdbx_seq_one_letter_code
_entity_poly.pdbx_strand_id
1 'polypeptide(L)'
;MDIRAIRYFMEVARELNITRAAENLHIAQPPLSRQIHQLEEELGVELFDRRKKKLQLTEVGQLLLHRGDQILTLVEKTEDEIRRFGQGVTGTLYVGTVEGSAPRLISQIGRAHV
;
A
#
# COMPACT_ATOMS: atom_id res chain seq x y z
N MET A 1 0.49 9.68 -5.67
CA MET A 1 0.24 8.78 -4.54
C MET A 1 1.22 7.64 -4.59
N ASP A 2 2.03 7.52 -3.58
CA ASP A 2 3.02 6.43 -3.55
C ASP A 2 2.72 5.49 -2.38
N ILE A 3 3.49 4.41 -2.30
CA ILE A 3 3.23 3.36 -1.31
C ILE A 3 3.41 3.90 0.11
N ARG A 4 4.41 4.76 0.32
CA ARG A 4 4.63 5.33 1.65
C ARG A 4 3.44 6.18 2.08
N ALA A 5 2.93 6.99 1.16
CA ALA A 5 1.75 7.82 1.46
C ALA A 5 0.56 6.95 1.83
N ILE A 6 0.38 5.83 1.12
CA ILE A 6 -0.69 4.90 1.44
C ILE A 6 -0.49 4.31 2.83
N ARG A 7 0.73 3.91 3.17
CA ARG A 7 1.01 3.35 4.49
C ARG A 7 0.72 4.37 5.59
N TYR A 8 1.14 5.60 5.39
CA TYR A 8 0.88 6.67 6.37
C TYR A 8 -0.61 6.90 6.53
N PHE A 9 -1.32 7.00 5.40
CA PHE A 9 -2.76 7.17 5.45
C PHE A 9 -3.44 6.02 6.20
N MET A 10 -3.05 4.79 5.89
CA MET A 10 -3.67 3.62 6.52
C MET A 10 -3.49 3.65 8.04
N GLU A 11 -2.32 4.05 8.50
CA GLU A 11 -2.06 4.11 9.93
C GLU A 11 -2.93 5.17 10.61
N VAL A 12 -3.02 6.36 10.00
CA VAL A 12 -3.87 7.42 10.55
C VAL A 12 -5.33 6.99 10.53
N ALA A 13 -5.76 6.33 9.46
CA ALA A 13 -7.14 5.89 9.32
C ALA A 13 -7.51 4.85 10.37
N ARG A 14 -6.60 3.95 10.69
CA ARG A 14 -6.85 2.92 11.69
C ARG A 14 -6.90 3.50 13.10
N GLU A 15 -6.01 4.43 13.40
CA GLU A 15 -5.95 5.03 14.73
C GLU A 15 -6.94 6.16 14.93
N LEU A 16 -7.26 6.87 13.85
CA LEU A 16 -8.06 8.10 13.89
C LEU A 16 -7.47 9.08 14.91
N ASN A 17 -6.16 9.10 14.98
CA ASN A 17 -5.41 9.91 15.92
C ASN A 17 -4.02 10.12 15.32
N ILE A 18 -3.72 11.34 14.92
CA ILE A 18 -2.47 11.68 14.23
C ILE A 18 -1.26 11.40 15.14
N THR A 19 -1.36 11.80 16.40
CA THR A 19 -0.25 11.64 17.34
C THR A 19 0.10 10.17 17.53
N ARG A 20 -0.93 9.34 17.74
CA ARG A 20 -0.71 7.91 17.94
C ARG A 20 -0.18 7.24 16.68
N ALA A 21 -0.71 7.64 15.53
CA ALA A 21 -0.22 7.10 14.26
C ALA A 21 1.25 7.43 14.05
N ALA A 22 1.65 8.66 14.38
CA ALA A 22 3.04 9.06 14.26
C ALA A 22 3.93 8.23 15.19
N GLU A 23 3.46 7.99 16.40
CA GLU A 23 4.20 7.13 17.33
C GLU A 23 4.39 5.73 16.78
N ASN A 24 3.32 5.16 16.23
CA ASN A 24 3.38 3.82 15.64
C ASN A 24 4.33 3.75 14.46
N LEU A 25 4.41 4.85 13.71
CA LEU A 25 5.27 4.91 12.53
C LEU A 25 6.69 5.37 12.87
N HIS A 26 6.94 5.73 14.13
CA HIS A 26 8.26 6.20 14.59
C HIS A 26 8.70 7.45 13.85
N ILE A 27 7.76 8.36 13.62
CA ILE A 27 8.06 9.66 13.01
C ILE A 27 7.40 10.76 13.83
N ALA A 28 7.81 11.99 13.58
CA ALA A 28 7.20 13.15 14.24
C ALA A 28 5.84 13.42 13.60
N GLN A 29 4.96 14.06 14.38
CA GLN A 29 3.61 14.35 13.91
C GLN A 29 3.57 15.35 12.75
N PRO A 30 4.36 16.43 12.74
CA PRO A 30 4.26 17.39 11.63
C PRO A 30 4.57 16.80 10.25
N PRO A 31 5.62 15.98 10.08
CA PRO A 31 5.83 15.31 8.77
C PRO A 31 4.67 14.43 8.37
N LEU A 32 4.07 13.72 9.32
CA LEU A 32 2.94 12.85 9.01
C LEU A 32 1.75 13.68 8.53
N SER A 33 1.44 14.76 9.23
CA SER A 33 0.36 15.65 8.83
C SER A 33 0.58 16.20 7.42
N ARG A 34 1.82 16.60 7.13
CA ARG A 34 2.15 17.11 5.80
C ARG A 34 1.95 16.07 4.72
N GLN A 35 2.35 14.84 4.99
CA GLN A 35 2.17 13.75 4.03
C GLN A 35 0.70 13.50 3.75
N ILE A 36 -0.13 13.55 4.77
CA ILE A 36 -1.57 13.35 4.59
C ILE A 36 -2.17 14.50 3.76
N HIS A 37 -1.80 15.74 4.08
CA HIS A 37 -2.29 16.89 3.32
C HIS A 37 -1.84 16.81 1.86
N GLN A 38 -0.60 16.43 1.63
CA GLN A 38 -0.06 16.28 0.28
C GLN A 38 -0.86 15.25 -0.51
N LEU A 39 -1.17 14.13 0.12
CA LEU A 39 -1.95 13.09 -0.51
C LEU A 39 -3.34 13.60 -0.88
N GLU A 40 -3.97 14.33 0.04
CA GLU A 40 -5.28 14.91 -0.22
C GLU A 40 -5.23 15.89 -1.39
N GLU A 41 -4.17 16.70 -1.45
CA GLU A 41 -4.01 17.64 -2.56
C GLU A 41 -3.83 16.93 -3.89
N GLU A 42 -3.01 15.88 -3.91
CA GLU A 42 -2.80 15.12 -5.14
C GLU A 42 -4.09 14.53 -5.66
N LEU A 43 -4.92 14.02 -4.75
CA LEU A 43 -6.16 13.36 -5.13
C LEU A 43 -7.31 14.34 -5.31
N GLY A 44 -7.15 15.57 -4.85
CA GLY A 44 -8.17 16.59 -4.97
C GLY A 44 -9.38 16.35 -4.08
N VAL A 45 -9.21 15.63 -2.98
CA VAL A 45 -10.31 15.32 -2.07
C VAL A 45 -9.80 15.38 -0.64
N GLU A 46 -10.72 15.50 0.30
CA GLU A 46 -10.40 15.35 1.72
C GLU A 46 -10.64 13.90 2.12
N LEU A 47 -9.64 13.33 2.75
CA LEU A 47 -9.73 11.96 3.23
C LEU A 47 -10.17 11.91 4.69
N PHE A 48 -9.94 12.98 5.42
CA PHE A 48 -10.33 13.09 6.83
C PHE A 48 -11.18 14.32 7.04
N ASP A 49 -12.18 14.16 7.88
CA ASP A 49 -13.05 15.27 8.28
C ASP A 49 -12.52 15.85 9.58
N ARG A 50 -11.96 17.05 9.51
CA ARG A 50 -11.33 17.72 10.65
C ARG A 50 -12.26 18.71 11.34
N ARG A 51 -13.49 18.83 10.84
CA ARG A 51 -14.43 19.79 11.38
C ARG A 51 -15.05 19.29 12.66
N LYS A 52 -15.00 18.00 12.90
CA LYS A 52 -15.58 17.39 14.09
C LYS A 52 -14.56 17.31 15.19
N LYS A 53 -15.04 17.10 16.41
CA LYS A 53 -14.19 17.06 17.58
C LYS A 53 -13.14 15.98 17.46
N LYS A 54 -13.53 14.81 16.93
CA LYS A 54 -12.62 13.71 16.68
C LYS A 54 -12.38 13.58 15.21
N LEU A 55 -11.15 13.20 14.87
CA LEU A 55 -10.79 12.92 13.49
C LEU A 55 -11.64 11.76 12.98
N GLN A 56 -12.21 11.93 11.79
CA GLN A 56 -13.02 10.88 11.17
C GLN A 56 -12.69 10.80 9.70
N LEU A 57 -12.93 9.62 9.12
CA LEU A 57 -12.76 9.45 7.69
C LEU A 57 -13.95 10.05 6.94
N THR A 58 -13.68 10.65 5.80
CA THR A 58 -14.72 10.99 4.85
C THR A 58 -15.13 9.71 4.12
N GLU A 59 -16.18 9.82 3.30
CA GLU A 59 -16.59 8.70 2.45
C GLU A 59 -15.46 8.26 1.54
N VAL A 60 -14.77 9.23 0.93
CA VAL A 60 -13.64 8.93 0.07
C VAL A 60 -12.50 8.32 0.88
N GLY A 61 -12.31 8.80 2.12
CA GLY A 61 -11.32 8.21 3.00
C GLY A 61 -11.60 6.75 3.28
N GLN A 62 -12.87 6.39 3.45
CA GLN A 62 -13.25 5.00 3.66
C GLN A 62 -12.96 4.15 2.42
N LEU A 63 -13.19 4.72 1.24
CA LEU A 63 -12.85 4.04 0.00
C LEU A 63 -11.35 3.78 -0.08
N LEU A 64 -10.54 4.79 0.24
CA LEU A 64 -9.10 4.60 0.19
C LEU A 64 -8.62 3.62 1.26
N LEU A 65 -9.26 3.60 2.42
CA LEU A 65 -8.91 2.62 3.44
C LEU A 65 -9.12 1.20 2.91
N HIS A 66 -10.25 0.97 2.26
CA HIS A 66 -10.56 -0.33 1.70
C HIS A 66 -9.58 -0.72 0.58
N ARG A 67 -9.36 0.20 -0.36
CA ARG A 67 -8.46 -0.06 -1.48
C ARG A 67 -7.00 -0.10 -1.05
N GLY A 68 -6.63 0.75 -0.10
CA GLY A 68 -5.27 0.79 0.41
C GLY A 68 -4.87 -0.53 1.03
N ASP A 69 -5.78 -1.17 1.74
CA ASP A 69 -5.53 -2.49 2.30
C ASP A 69 -5.20 -3.50 1.20
N GLN A 70 -5.98 -3.48 0.13
CA GLN A 70 -5.75 -4.36 -1.01
C GLN A 70 -4.42 -4.06 -1.70
N ILE A 71 -4.10 -2.77 -1.85
CA ILE A 71 -2.85 -2.35 -2.50
C ILE A 71 -1.66 -2.83 -1.69
N LEU A 72 -1.67 -2.58 -0.38
CA LEU A 72 -0.54 -2.97 0.47
C LEU A 72 -0.39 -4.48 0.55
N THR A 73 -1.51 -5.20 0.59
CA THR A 73 -1.47 -6.66 0.58
C THR A 73 -0.82 -7.16 -0.70
N LEU A 74 -1.17 -6.54 -1.84
CA LEU A 74 -0.59 -6.93 -3.12
C LEU A 74 0.89 -6.62 -3.18
N VAL A 75 1.31 -5.48 -2.61
CA VAL A 75 2.73 -5.13 -2.54
C VAL A 75 3.49 -6.20 -1.78
N GLU A 76 3.01 -6.57 -0.60
CA GLU A 76 3.66 -7.58 0.23
C GLU A 76 3.72 -8.93 -0.48
N LYS A 77 2.62 -9.30 -1.11
CA LYS A 77 2.55 -10.56 -1.85
C LYS A 77 3.54 -10.56 -3.00
N THR A 78 3.64 -9.44 -3.70
CA THR A 78 4.56 -9.30 -4.81
C THR A 78 6.00 -9.43 -4.34
N GLU A 79 6.33 -8.75 -3.24
CA GLU A 79 7.68 -8.83 -2.68
C GLU A 79 8.02 -10.26 -2.28
N ASP A 80 7.08 -10.95 -1.66
CA ASP A 80 7.28 -12.35 -1.28
C ASP A 80 7.51 -13.24 -2.51
N GLU A 81 6.72 -13.03 -3.54
CA GLU A 81 6.86 -13.81 -4.76
C GLU A 81 8.21 -13.58 -5.42
N ILE A 82 8.65 -12.32 -5.44
CA ILE A 82 9.94 -11.99 -6.01
C ILE A 82 11.07 -12.63 -5.22
N ARG A 83 10.99 -12.56 -3.88
CA ARG A 83 12.01 -13.18 -3.04
C ARG A 83 12.06 -14.69 -3.24
N ARG A 84 10.90 -15.34 -3.28
CA ARG A 84 10.83 -16.77 -3.49
C ARG A 84 11.35 -17.14 -4.88
N PHE A 85 11.05 -16.32 -5.87
CA PHE A 85 11.53 -16.58 -7.22
C PHE A 85 13.05 -16.51 -7.28
N GLY A 86 13.64 -15.50 -6.64
CA GLY A 86 15.08 -15.37 -6.57
C GLY A 86 15.74 -16.55 -5.89
N GLN A 87 15.12 -17.05 -4.82
CA GLN A 87 15.62 -18.25 -4.12
C GLN A 87 15.26 -19.50 -4.90
N GLY A 88 14.07 -19.52 -5.47
CA GLY A 88 13.56 -20.69 -6.17
C GLY A 88 14.26 -20.97 -7.48
N VAL A 89 14.98 -20.00 -8.01
CA VAL A 89 15.80 -20.24 -9.19
C VAL A 89 16.70 -21.43 -8.95
N THR A 90 17.05 -21.61 -7.71
CA THR A 90 17.83 -22.79 -7.35
C THR A 90 16.97 -24.03 -7.35
N GLY A 91 15.71 -23.86 -7.13
CA GLY A 91 14.79 -24.97 -7.18
C GLY A 91 14.08 -24.98 -8.48
N THR A 92 13.71 -24.74 -9.06
CA THR A 92 12.95 -24.69 -10.08
C THR A 92 11.92 -24.14 -10.42
N LEU A 93 12.01 -23.98 -10.72
CA LEU A 93 11.18 -23.47 -11.08
C LEU A 93 10.27 -23.61 -11.38
N TYR A 94 10.11 -23.21 -11.67
CA TYR A 94 9.06 -22.85 -11.73
C TYR A 94 8.23 -23.03 -12.11
N VAL A 95 8.10 -23.02 -12.43
CA VAL A 95 7.06 -22.91 -12.70
C VAL A 95 6.18 -22.89 -12.85
N GLY A 96 6.04 -22.90 -13.22
CA GLY A 96 4.96 -22.58 -13.36
C GLY A 96 4.31 -22.44 -13.44
N THR A 97 4.24 -22.10 -13.56
CA THR A 97 3.48 -21.65 -13.54
C THR A 97 2.85 -21.54 -13.59
N VAL A 98 2.62 -21.49 -14.03
CA VAL A 98 1.88 -21.08 -13.98
C VAL A 98 1.08 -21.30 -14.07
N GLU A 99 0.54 -21.85 -14.44
CA GLU A 99 -0.23 -21.89 -14.36
C GLU A 99 -0.90 -21.45 -14.64
N GLY A 100 -0.41 -21.18 -15.36
CA GLY A 100 -0.84 -20.38 -15.49
C GLY A 100 -0.65 -19.84 -15.68
N SER A 101 -0.16 -19.59 -16.11
CA SER A 101 0.15 -18.70 -16.11
C SER A 101 1.02 -18.64 -16.39
N ALA A 102 1.46 -18.69 -17.10
CA ALA A 102 2.10 -18.26 -17.16
C ALA A 102 2.97 -17.97 -17.54
N PRO A 103 3.18 -18.11 -18.24
CA PRO A 103 3.70 -17.47 -18.37
C PRO A 103 4.37 -16.85 -18.51
N ARG A 104 4.41 -16.65 -19.01
CA ARG A 104 4.62 -15.82 -19.00
C ARG A 104 5.47 -15.19 -18.70
N LEU A 105 5.79 -15.29 -19.14
CA LEU A 105 6.31 -14.62 -18.76
C LEU A 105 7.19 -14.23 -18.76
N ILE A 106 7.19 -14.70 -19.30
CA ILE A 106 7.68 -14.42 -19.07
C ILE A 106 8.05 -14.05 -19.26
N SER A 107 7.80 -14.43 -19.68
CA SER A 107 7.70 -14.18 -19.62
C SER A 107 7.94 -13.44 -19.43
N GLN A 108 7.57 -13.84 -19.33
CA GLN A 108 7.52 -13.39 -19.17
C GLN A 108 8.14 -12.54 -18.80
N ILE A 109 8.07 -12.87 -19.44
CA ILE A 109 8.34 -12.49 -19.15
C ILE A 109 8.69 -12.11 -19.09
N GLY A 110 8.69 -13.06 -19.53
CA GLY A 110 8.55 -13.16 -19.55
C GLY A 110 8.64 -12.74 -19.46
N ARG A 111 8.44 -13.05 -19.44
CA ARG A 111 8.09 -13.32 -19.48
C ARG A 111 7.92 -12.64 -19.07
N ALA A 112 7.80 -13.02 -19.58
CA ALA A 112 7.40 -12.91 -19.23
C ALA A 112 7.33 -12.41 -18.86
N HIS A 113 6.87 -13.21 -19.15
CA HIS A 113 6.63 -13.35 -18.82
C HIS A 113 6.68 -12.58 -18.67
N VAL A 114 6.38 -12.56 -19.11
CA VAL A 114 6.21 -12.35 -18.92
C VAL A 114 6.47 -11.80 -18.73
#